data_6c01356007d63e96f6955234dfa07590
#
_entry.id   6c01356007d63e96f6955234dfa07590
#
_cell.length_a   1.000
_cell.length_b   1.000
_cell.length_c   1.000
_cell.angle_alpha   90.00
_cell.angle_beta   90.00
_cell.angle_gamma   90.00
#
_symmetry.space_group_name_H-M   'P 1'
#
loop_
_entity.id
_entity.type
_entity.pdbx_description
1 polymer ?
#
loop_
_entity_poly.entity_id
_entity_poly.type
_entity_poly.pdbx_seq_one_letter_code
_entity_poly.pdbx_strand_id
1 'polypeptide(L)'
;IGASIGEMGYRTEMDLYASRMSGADAVEAALFHNLDNDLAEVLRFCQGKLKSIVAIYVERFDYEKAKTVLRAVNGGASDEMIESQILPSENPRNSTWLTIVKNTEGLDEAVEAMSGTSWGQTLARLDAGSTIEAMENALDIQYFAHALRAVKDKEGSPQLLKYLRM
;
A
#
# COMPACT_ATOMS: atom_id res chain seq x y z
N ILE A 1 14.96 -6.41 -20.63
CA ILE A 1 14.15 -6.72 -19.43
C ILE A 1 12.69 -6.33 -19.69
N GLY A 2 12.35 -5.09 -20.04
CA GLY A 2 10.95 -4.67 -20.27
C GLY A 2 10.23 -5.49 -21.32
N ALA A 3 10.86 -5.83 -22.45
CA ALA A 3 10.25 -6.68 -23.49
C ALA A 3 9.92 -8.07 -22.97
N SER A 4 10.82 -8.70 -22.21
CA SER A 4 10.61 -10.03 -21.64
C SER A 4 9.48 -10.03 -20.59
N ILE A 5 9.35 -8.98 -19.80
CA ILE A 5 8.26 -8.80 -18.81
C ILE A 5 6.92 -8.62 -19.54
N GLY A 6 6.89 -7.84 -20.63
CA GLY A 6 5.69 -7.69 -21.46
C GLY A 6 5.18 -9.01 -22.04
N GLU A 7 6.07 -9.93 -22.37
CA GLU A 7 5.73 -11.29 -22.84
C GLU A 7 5.13 -12.18 -21.73
N MET A 8 5.36 -11.85 -20.47
CA MET A 8 4.86 -12.54 -19.28
C MET A 8 3.46 -12.10 -18.82
N GLY A 9 2.77 -11.29 -19.60
CA GLY A 9 1.41 -10.83 -19.29
C GLY A 9 1.31 -9.40 -18.75
N TYR A 10 2.42 -8.69 -18.57
CA TYR A 10 2.47 -7.32 -18.05
C TYR A 10 2.55 -6.24 -19.16
N ARG A 11 2.21 -6.60 -20.39
CA ARG A 11 2.38 -5.71 -21.55
C ARG A 11 1.59 -4.42 -21.41
N THR A 12 0.35 -4.51 -20.95
CA THR A 12 -0.55 -3.35 -20.84
C THR A 12 0.03 -2.30 -19.90
N GLU A 13 0.46 -2.71 -18.72
CA GLU A 13 1.06 -1.84 -17.72
C GLU A 13 2.44 -1.35 -18.17
N MET A 14 3.26 -2.23 -18.76
CA MET A 14 4.56 -1.85 -19.29
C MET A 14 4.45 -0.76 -20.38
N ASP A 15 3.54 -0.91 -21.32
CA ASP A 15 3.33 0.09 -22.39
C ASP A 15 2.84 1.43 -21.81
N LEU A 16 2.01 1.39 -20.75
CA LEU A 16 1.51 2.56 -20.07
C LEU A 16 2.65 3.37 -19.42
N TYR A 17 3.53 2.71 -18.68
CA TYR A 17 4.60 3.38 -17.94
C TYR A 17 5.85 3.67 -18.77
N ALA A 18 6.18 2.86 -19.78
CA ALA A 18 7.34 3.06 -20.64
C ALA A 18 7.30 4.38 -21.43
N SER A 19 6.13 4.98 -21.60
CA SER A 19 5.98 6.30 -22.25
C SER A 19 6.42 7.47 -21.36
N ARG A 20 6.46 7.29 -20.03
CA ARG A 20 6.71 8.36 -19.03
C ARG A 20 7.94 8.10 -18.18
N MET A 21 8.20 6.86 -17.88
CA MET A 21 9.29 6.41 -17.03
C MET A 21 10.28 5.60 -17.83
N SER A 22 11.48 5.43 -17.31
CA SER A 22 12.53 4.64 -17.96
C SER A 22 13.19 3.65 -17.00
N GLY A 23 13.77 2.60 -17.56
CA GLY A 23 14.57 1.65 -16.80
C GLY A 23 13.78 0.88 -15.74
N ALA A 24 14.30 0.87 -14.52
CA ALA A 24 13.73 0.11 -13.40
C ALA A 24 12.41 0.69 -12.92
N ASP A 25 12.26 2.02 -12.94
CA ASP A 25 11.07 2.70 -12.40
C ASP A 25 9.81 2.33 -13.19
N ALA A 26 9.90 2.28 -14.53
CA ALA A 26 8.80 1.83 -15.38
C ALA A 26 8.39 0.38 -15.09
N VAL A 27 9.37 -0.49 -14.88
CA VAL A 27 9.13 -1.91 -14.56
C VAL A 27 8.46 -2.03 -13.19
N GLU A 28 8.96 -1.32 -12.19
CA GLU A 28 8.42 -1.33 -10.83
C GLU A 28 6.97 -0.83 -10.81
N ALA A 29 6.70 0.31 -11.43
CA ALA A 29 5.36 0.87 -11.54
C ALA A 29 4.37 -0.09 -12.24
N ALA A 30 4.81 -0.72 -13.34
CA ALA A 30 3.99 -1.70 -14.06
C ALA A 30 3.69 -2.93 -13.22
N LEU A 31 4.67 -3.47 -12.50
CA LEU A 31 4.49 -4.64 -11.64
C LEU A 31 3.55 -4.34 -10.46
N PHE A 32 3.70 -3.19 -9.81
CA PHE A 32 2.78 -2.79 -8.72
C PHE A 32 1.35 -2.54 -9.21
N HIS A 33 1.19 -1.91 -10.38
CA HIS A 33 -0.14 -1.71 -10.94
C HIS A 33 -0.82 -3.05 -11.29
N ASN A 34 -0.11 -3.96 -11.93
CA ASN A 34 -0.64 -5.29 -12.22
C ASN A 34 -0.96 -6.05 -10.93
N LEU A 35 -0.09 -6.02 -9.92
CA LEU A 35 -0.35 -6.63 -8.61
C LEU A 35 -1.62 -6.07 -7.96
N ASP A 36 -1.83 -4.76 -7.98
CA ASP A 36 -3.04 -4.12 -7.45
C ASP A 36 -4.31 -4.62 -8.20
N ASN A 37 -4.23 -4.79 -9.52
CA ASN A 37 -5.32 -5.33 -10.33
C ASN A 37 -5.60 -6.80 -9.99
N ASP A 38 -4.57 -7.63 -9.93
CA ASP A 38 -4.68 -9.05 -9.59
C ASP A 38 -5.28 -9.25 -8.19
N LEU A 39 -4.82 -8.49 -7.20
CA LEU A 39 -5.35 -8.56 -5.84
C LEU A 39 -6.83 -8.14 -5.77
N ALA A 40 -7.21 -7.09 -6.50
CA ALA A 40 -8.60 -6.67 -6.60
C ALA A 40 -9.47 -7.77 -7.26
N GLU A 41 -8.95 -8.43 -8.28
CA GLU A 41 -9.65 -9.50 -8.98
C GLU A 41 -9.80 -10.74 -8.09
N VAL A 42 -8.75 -11.15 -7.39
CA VAL A 42 -8.80 -12.25 -6.42
C VAL A 42 -9.85 -11.97 -5.34
N LEU A 43 -9.88 -10.76 -4.78
CA LEU A 43 -10.91 -10.38 -3.80
C LEU A 43 -12.34 -10.44 -4.37
N ARG A 44 -12.51 -10.14 -5.64
CA ARG A 44 -13.81 -10.21 -6.32
C ARG A 44 -14.31 -11.65 -6.44
N PHE A 45 -13.41 -12.60 -6.71
CA PHE A 45 -13.74 -14.02 -6.80
C PHE A 45 -13.96 -14.70 -5.45
N CYS A 46 -13.31 -14.19 -4.39
CA CYS A 46 -13.44 -14.77 -3.06
C CYS A 46 -14.80 -14.45 -2.42
N GLN A 47 -15.36 -15.42 -1.71
CA GLN A 47 -16.62 -15.28 -0.97
C GLN A 47 -16.48 -15.77 0.48
N GLY A 48 -17.36 -15.28 1.35
CA GLY A 48 -17.47 -15.72 2.74
C GLY A 48 -16.14 -15.60 3.50
N LYS A 49 -15.80 -16.63 4.23
CA LYS A 49 -14.58 -16.70 5.07
C LYS A 49 -13.28 -16.52 4.28
N LEU A 50 -13.21 -17.10 3.07
CA LEU A 50 -12.03 -16.98 2.22
C LEU A 50 -11.78 -15.52 1.84
N LYS A 51 -12.82 -14.78 1.47
CA LYS A 51 -12.71 -13.34 1.16
C LYS A 51 -12.15 -12.55 2.35
N SER A 52 -12.63 -12.84 3.56
CA SER A 52 -12.14 -12.15 4.76
C SER A 52 -10.68 -12.45 5.07
N ILE A 53 -10.20 -13.66 4.79
CA ILE A 53 -8.79 -14.03 5.01
C ILE A 53 -7.90 -13.38 3.95
N VAL A 54 -8.32 -13.42 2.68
CA VAL A 54 -7.57 -12.79 1.58
C VAL A 54 -7.53 -11.27 1.74
N ALA A 55 -8.63 -10.65 2.21
CA ALA A 55 -8.68 -9.22 2.47
C ALA A 55 -7.61 -8.76 3.47
N ILE A 56 -7.32 -9.56 4.51
CA ILE A 56 -6.25 -9.26 5.47
C ILE A 56 -4.89 -9.18 4.77
N TYR A 57 -4.63 -10.11 3.85
CA TYR A 57 -3.38 -10.09 3.09
C TYR A 57 -3.30 -8.87 2.16
N VAL A 58 -4.39 -8.53 1.49
CA VAL A 58 -4.45 -7.37 0.58
C VAL A 58 -4.30 -6.05 1.34
N GLU A 59 -4.86 -5.95 2.54
CA GLU A 59 -4.74 -4.77 3.41
C GLU A 59 -3.28 -4.43 3.75
N ARG A 60 -2.37 -5.41 3.75
CA ARG A 60 -0.94 -5.16 3.93
C ARG A 60 -0.39 -4.12 2.95
N PHE A 61 -0.83 -4.17 1.70
CA PHE A 61 -0.38 -3.23 0.67
C PHE A 61 -0.87 -1.79 0.93
N ASP A 62 -2.02 -1.62 1.57
CA ASP A 62 -2.48 -0.31 2.01
C ASP A 62 -1.58 0.26 3.13
N TYR A 63 -1.14 -0.59 4.08
CA TYR A 63 -0.16 -0.17 5.09
C TYR A 63 1.20 0.19 4.46
N GLU A 64 1.66 -0.54 3.45
CA GLU A 64 2.89 -0.18 2.74
C GLU A 64 2.73 1.15 1.98
N LYS A 65 1.58 1.42 1.36
CA LYS A 65 1.30 2.71 0.72
C LYS A 65 1.24 3.84 1.75
N ALA A 66 0.65 3.62 2.92
CA ALA A 66 0.68 4.60 4.00
C ALA A 66 2.12 4.97 4.40
N LYS A 67 2.99 3.97 4.59
CA LYS A 67 4.43 4.20 4.87
C LYS A 67 5.12 4.96 3.74
N THR A 68 4.81 4.61 2.49
CA THR A 68 5.35 5.29 1.31
C THR A 68 4.97 6.78 1.28
N VAL A 69 3.70 7.12 1.57
CA VAL A 69 3.25 8.51 1.68
C VAL A 69 3.98 9.23 2.80
N LEU A 70 4.06 8.64 3.99
CA LEU A 70 4.74 9.25 5.13
C LEU A 70 6.23 9.53 4.84
N ARG A 71 6.93 8.57 4.19
CA ARG A 71 8.33 8.76 3.77
C ARG A 71 8.47 9.88 2.74
N ALA A 72 7.59 9.92 1.75
CA ALA A 72 7.64 10.92 0.69
C ALA A 72 7.41 12.33 1.25
N VAL A 73 6.39 12.51 2.07
CA VAL A 73 6.08 13.79 2.73
C VAL A 73 7.22 14.21 3.68
N ASN A 74 7.71 13.29 4.52
CA ASN A 74 8.82 13.57 5.45
C ASN A 74 10.12 13.90 4.72
N GLY A 75 10.35 13.32 3.55
CA GLY A 75 11.50 13.60 2.69
C GLY A 75 11.37 14.89 1.88
N GLY A 76 10.25 15.60 1.95
CA GLY A 76 9.99 16.82 1.20
C GLY A 76 9.84 16.58 -0.31
N ALA A 77 9.39 15.39 -0.72
CA ALA A 77 9.10 15.11 -2.13
C ALA A 77 7.94 15.99 -2.60
N SER A 78 8.08 16.60 -3.79
CA SER A 78 7.00 17.38 -4.37
C SER A 78 5.83 16.50 -4.81
N ASP A 79 4.62 17.06 -4.84
CA ASP A 79 3.42 16.36 -5.33
C ASP A 79 3.64 15.77 -6.72
N GLU A 80 4.31 16.53 -7.61
CA GLU A 80 4.66 16.06 -8.95
C GLU A 80 5.58 14.83 -8.94
N MET A 81 6.58 14.83 -8.05
CA MET A 81 7.48 13.68 -7.90
C MET A 81 6.72 12.48 -7.37
N ILE A 82 5.86 12.67 -6.37
CA ILE A 82 5.06 11.59 -5.80
C ILE A 82 4.13 11.01 -6.86
N GLU A 83 3.39 11.85 -7.58
CA GLU A 83 2.44 11.42 -8.61
C GLU A 83 3.11 10.79 -9.84
N SER A 84 4.32 11.24 -10.20
CA SER A 84 4.98 10.76 -11.40
C SER A 84 5.88 9.54 -11.19
N GLN A 85 6.41 9.33 -9.98
CA GLN A 85 7.46 8.34 -9.73
C GLN A 85 7.14 7.38 -8.58
N ILE A 86 6.54 7.87 -7.49
CA ILE A 86 6.36 7.08 -6.26
C ILE A 86 5.00 6.37 -6.25
N LEU A 87 3.94 7.12 -6.55
CA LEU A 87 2.55 6.63 -6.61
C LEU A 87 1.91 7.08 -7.94
N PRO A 88 2.26 6.46 -9.06
CA PRO A 88 1.79 6.88 -10.37
C PRO A 88 0.27 6.97 -10.45
N SER A 89 -0.24 8.09 -10.98
CA SER A 89 -1.68 8.37 -11.09
C SER A 89 -2.41 7.45 -12.05
N GLU A 90 -1.68 6.78 -12.94
CA GLU A 90 -2.22 5.75 -13.84
C GLU A 90 -2.73 4.52 -13.10
N ASN A 91 -2.21 4.25 -11.90
CA ASN A 91 -2.75 3.20 -11.05
C ASN A 91 -3.92 3.76 -10.23
N PRO A 92 -5.19 3.34 -10.51
CA PRO A 92 -6.36 3.87 -9.80
C PRO A 92 -6.34 3.63 -8.29
N ARG A 93 -5.59 2.63 -7.83
CA ARG A 93 -5.43 2.32 -6.41
C ARG A 93 -4.59 3.36 -5.65
N ASN A 94 -3.89 4.22 -6.38
CA ASN A 94 -3.14 5.32 -5.80
C ASN A 94 -3.97 6.59 -5.57
N SER A 95 -5.18 6.68 -6.13
CA SER A 95 -5.99 7.91 -6.12
C SER A 95 -6.25 8.47 -4.71
N THR A 96 -6.59 7.61 -3.74
CA THR A 96 -6.81 8.04 -2.34
C THR A 96 -5.52 8.59 -1.72
N TRP A 97 -4.40 7.93 -1.96
CA TRP A 97 -3.10 8.33 -1.45
C TRP A 97 -2.61 9.64 -2.04
N LEU A 98 -2.80 9.83 -3.35
CA LEU A 98 -2.51 11.09 -4.03
C LEU A 98 -3.39 12.25 -3.52
N THR A 99 -4.64 11.97 -3.16
CA THR A 99 -5.50 12.97 -2.54
C THR A 99 -4.96 13.42 -1.18
N ILE A 100 -4.44 12.49 -0.37
CA ILE A 100 -3.80 12.81 0.91
C ILE A 100 -2.59 13.71 0.65
N VAL A 101 -1.66 13.28 -0.21
CA VAL A 101 -0.44 14.03 -0.53
C VAL A 101 -0.75 15.45 -0.98
N LYS A 102 -1.65 15.63 -1.94
CA LYS A 102 -1.98 16.94 -2.54
C LYS A 102 -2.63 17.95 -1.58
N ASN A 103 -3.10 17.48 -0.44
CA ASN A 103 -3.77 18.32 0.57
C ASN A 103 -2.95 18.48 1.85
N THR A 104 -1.67 18.13 1.83
CA THR A 104 -0.81 18.16 3.02
C THR A 104 0.53 18.83 2.71
N GLU A 105 0.95 19.73 3.60
CA GLU A 105 2.26 20.40 3.50
C GLU A 105 3.31 19.77 4.43
N GLY A 106 2.91 18.81 5.25
CA GLY A 106 3.80 18.19 6.23
C GLY A 106 3.26 16.90 6.83
N LEU A 107 4.10 16.28 7.64
CA LEU A 107 3.85 14.95 8.20
C LEU A 107 2.61 14.91 9.11
N ASP A 108 2.42 15.95 9.94
CA ASP A 108 1.27 16.02 10.85
C ASP A 108 -0.06 16.12 10.08
N GLU A 109 -0.09 16.90 9.00
CA GLU A 109 -1.26 17.02 8.14
C GLU A 109 -1.55 15.72 7.37
N ALA A 110 -0.50 15.02 6.92
CA ALA A 110 -0.65 13.72 6.28
C ALA A 110 -1.26 12.69 7.25
N VAL A 111 -0.83 12.67 8.51
CA VAL A 111 -1.40 11.83 9.56
C VAL A 111 -2.86 12.19 9.82
N GLU A 112 -3.19 13.47 9.92
CA GLU A 112 -4.57 13.95 10.10
C GLU A 112 -5.46 13.57 8.92
N ALA A 113 -4.99 13.72 7.68
CA ALA A 113 -5.70 13.33 6.47
C ALA A 113 -6.01 11.82 6.42
N MET A 114 -5.22 10.99 7.09
CA MET A 114 -5.44 9.55 7.24
C MET A 114 -6.38 9.19 8.39
N SER A 115 -6.82 10.13 9.23
CA SER A 115 -7.51 9.89 10.51
C SER A 115 -8.78 9.02 10.41
N GLY A 116 -9.46 9.04 9.26
CA GLY A 116 -10.62 8.20 8.98
C GLY A 116 -10.32 6.71 8.76
N THR A 117 -9.06 6.31 8.78
CA THR A 117 -8.59 4.96 8.51
C THR A 117 -8.04 4.27 9.76
N SER A 118 -7.88 2.93 9.73
CA SER A 118 -7.30 2.19 10.85
C SER A 118 -5.82 2.57 11.08
N TRP A 119 -5.07 2.82 10.02
CA TRP A 119 -3.68 3.28 10.08
C TRP A 119 -3.57 4.70 10.62
N GLY A 120 -4.41 5.65 10.17
CA GLY A 120 -4.41 7.01 10.70
C GLY A 120 -4.78 7.08 12.17
N GLN A 121 -5.76 6.29 12.63
CA GLN A 121 -6.08 6.18 14.06
C GLN A 121 -4.91 5.63 14.90
N THR A 122 -4.07 4.80 14.32
CA THR A 122 -2.87 4.28 14.98
C THR A 122 -1.80 5.36 15.10
N LEU A 123 -1.56 6.10 14.03
CA LEU A 123 -0.60 7.19 14.00
C LEU A 123 -0.99 8.33 14.95
N ALA A 124 -2.27 8.67 15.02
CA ALA A 124 -2.80 9.71 15.92
C ALA A 124 -2.62 9.40 17.43
N ARG A 125 -2.25 8.18 17.79
CA ARG A 125 -1.95 7.79 19.19
C ARG A 125 -0.49 7.96 19.56
N LEU A 126 0.36 8.24 18.58
CA LEU A 126 1.78 8.50 18.83
C LEU A 126 1.98 9.90 19.40
N ASP A 127 3.06 10.08 20.11
CA ASP A 127 3.45 11.40 20.64
C ASP A 127 3.76 12.37 19.51
N ALA A 128 3.45 13.64 19.72
CA ALA A 128 3.79 14.70 18.77
C ALA A 128 5.31 14.73 18.52
N GLY A 129 5.69 14.77 17.25
CA GLY A 129 7.10 14.73 16.84
C GLY A 129 7.71 13.32 16.81
N SER A 130 6.90 12.27 16.83
CA SER A 130 7.38 10.90 16.62
C SER A 130 8.15 10.78 15.32
N THR A 131 9.21 9.96 15.33
CA THR A 131 10.03 9.73 14.14
C THR A 131 9.29 8.88 13.12
N ILE A 132 9.69 8.98 11.87
CA ILE A 132 9.18 8.14 10.77
C ILE A 132 9.29 6.65 11.12
N GLU A 133 10.41 6.24 11.70
CA GLU A 133 10.64 4.86 12.14
C GLU A 133 9.61 4.41 13.19
N ALA A 134 9.29 5.28 14.15
CA ALA A 134 8.27 5.00 15.17
C ALA A 134 6.88 4.86 14.52
N MET A 135 6.56 5.69 13.54
CA MET A 135 5.30 5.62 12.79
C MET A 135 5.19 4.32 11.99
N GLU A 136 6.24 3.95 11.27
CA GLU A 136 6.29 2.71 10.49
C GLU A 136 6.16 1.47 11.40
N ASN A 137 6.88 1.44 12.50
CA ASN A 137 6.78 0.36 13.49
C ASN A 137 5.37 0.25 14.07
N ALA A 138 4.71 1.38 14.36
CA ALA A 138 3.34 1.37 14.86
C ALA A 138 2.36 0.81 13.83
N LEU A 139 2.53 1.14 12.56
CA LEU A 139 1.74 0.59 11.45
C LEU A 139 1.96 -0.92 11.29
N ASP A 140 3.19 -1.39 11.36
CA ASP A 140 3.50 -2.82 11.29
C ASP A 140 2.90 -3.60 12.46
N ILE A 141 3.05 -3.09 13.68
CA ILE A 141 2.44 -3.69 14.89
C ILE A 141 0.92 -3.75 14.73
N GLN A 142 0.30 -2.68 14.25
CA GLN A 142 -1.15 -2.62 14.03
C GLN A 142 -1.60 -3.66 12.99
N TYR A 143 -0.93 -3.74 11.85
CA TYR A 143 -1.24 -4.71 10.82
C TYR A 143 -1.19 -6.13 11.35
N PHE A 144 -0.08 -6.53 11.99
CA PHE A 144 0.07 -7.89 12.52
C PHE A 144 -0.91 -8.19 13.66
N ALA A 145 -1.18 -7.22 14.53
CA ALA A 145 -2.18 -7.38 15.58
C ALA A 145 -3.60 -7.58 15.01
N HIS A 146 -3.95 -6.80 13.96
CA HIS A 146 -5.22 -6.95 13.24
C HIS A 146 -5.31 -8.31 12.55
N ALA A 147 -4.29 -8.68 11.80
CA ALA A 147 -4.23 -9.95 11.08
C ALA A 147 -4.35 -11.16 12.02
N LEU A 148 -3.60 -11.17 13.11
CA LEU A 148 -3.67 -12.24 14.13
C LEU A 148 -5.04 -12.35 14.77
N ARG A 149 -5.67 -11.22 15.11
CA ARG A 149 -7.02 -11.18 15.70
C ARG A 149 -8.05 -11.71 14.71
N ALA A 150 -8.05 -11.19 13.50
CA ALA A 150 -9.01 -11.58 12.46
C ALA A 150 -8.91 -13.07 12.09
N VAL A 151 -7.69 -13.63 12.08
CA VAL A 151 -7.50 -15.06 11.81
C VAL A 151 -7.97 -15.91 12.98
N LYS A 152 -7.77 -15.48 14.22
CA LYS A 152 -8.27 -16.19 15.41
C LYS A 152 -9.80 -16.19 15.49
N ASP A 153 -10.41 -15.01 15.33
CA ASP A 153 -11.87 -14.82 15.49
C ASP A 153 -12.68 -15.52 14.38
N LYS A 154 -12.07 -15.77 13.22
CA LYS A 154 -12.72 -16.40 12.06
C LYS A 154 -12.39 -17.90 11.92
N GLU A 155 -11.90 -18.55 12.97
CA GLU A 155 -11.42 -19.93 12.93
C GLU A 155 -10.41 -20.13 11.78
N GLY A 156 -9.39 -19.29 11.77
CA GLY A 156 -8.41 -19.23 10.71
C GLY A 156 -7.69 -20.56 10.48
N SER A 157 -7.15 -20.72 9.29
CA SER A 157 -6.32 -21.86 8.95
C SER A 157 -5.13 -21.94 9.91
N PRO A 158 -4.85 -23.13 10.53
CA PRO A 158 -3.66 -23.33 11.36
C PRO A 158 -2.36 -22.94 10.65
N GLN A 159 -2.31 -23.15 9.32
CA GLN A 159 -1.18 -22.77 8.48
C GLN A 159 -0.98 -21.26 8.42
N LEU A 160 -2.06 -20.49 8.25
CA LEU A 160 -1.99 -19.03 8.25
C LEU A 160 -1.58 -18.47 9.61
N LEU A 161 -2.11 -19.06 10.70
CA LEU A 161 -1.67 -18.71 12.07
C LEU A 161 -0.19 -18.98 12.29
N LYS A 162 0.34 -20.08 11.76
CA LYS A 162 1.77 -20.39 11.83
C LYS A 162 2.59 -19.36 11.05
N TYR A 163 2.16 -19.01 9.86
CA TYR A 163 2.83 -17.98 9.03
C TYR A 163 2.90 -16.61 9.72
N LEU A 164 1.79 -16.16 10.33
CA LEU A 164 1.73 -14.87 11.01
C LEU A 164 2.51 -14.80 12.34
N ARG A 165 2.98 -15.95 12.85
CA ARG A 165 3.78 -16.03 14.10
C ARG A 165 5.28 -16.20 13.85
N MET A 166 5.70 -16.35 12.61
CA MET A 166 7.12 -16.42 12.20
C MET A 166 7.74 -15.05 12.11
#